data_9fbb512c74b6f8d7c8a5665bea5b3d49
#
_entry.id   9fbb512c74b6f8d7c8a5665bea5b3d49
#
_cell.length_a   1.000
_cell.length_b   1.000
_cell.length_c   1.000
_cell.angle_alpha   90.00
_cell.angle_beta   90.00
_cell.angle_gamma   90.00
#
_symmetry.space_group_name_H-M   'P 1'
#
loop_
_entity.id
_entity.type
_entity.pdbx_description
1 polymer ?
#
loop_
_entity_poly.entity_id
_entity_poly.type
_entity_poly.pdbx_seq_one_letter_code
_entity_poly.pdbx_strand_id
1 'polypeptide(L)'
;MLVDLRGKSGYISKTIDVYANDPKNPVTKLAVRMYIKDRVHLNQYKAMEIFSEKCRECHIDQGKGKTGWDLFKADCFMCHNAGKNVSLTGMSKKSREYLLRIIREGVENTVMPGWATKADGPLDDAEIKSLIDLIKN
;
A
#
# COMPACT_ATOMS: atom_id res chain seq x y z
N MET A 1 21.98 -18.83 -5.25
CA MET A 1 21.01 -17.77 -5.62
C MET A 1 20.32 -17.28 -4.35
N LEU A 2 20.31 -15.98 -4.11
CA LEU A 2 19.58 -15.37 -3.01
C LEU A 2 18.35 -14.65 -3.59
N VAL A 3 17.18 -14.87 -3.01
CA VAL A 3 15.95 -14.16 -3.36
C VAL A 3 15.59 -13.25 -2.20
N ASP A 4 15.53 -11.95 -2.45
CA ASP A 4 15.08 -10.99 -1.46
C ASP A 4 13.55 -11.08 -1.32
N LEU A 5 13.10 -11.47 -0.14
CA LEU A 5 11.68 -11.65 0.19
C LEU A 5 11.10 -10.48 1.00
N ARG A 6 11.89 -9.46 1.33
CA ARG A 6 11.42 -8.32 2.12
C ARG A 6 10.26 -7.61 1.41
N GLY A 7 9.20 -7.35 2.14
CA GLY A 7 7.99 -6.71 1.62
C GLY A 7 7.20 -7.54 0.60
N LYS A 8 7.43 -8.86 0.53
CA LYS A 8 6.70 -9.75 -0.38
C LYS A 8 5.85 -10.74 0.40
N SER A 9 4.63 -10.94 -0.06
CA SER A 9 3.69 -11.94 0.47
C SER A 9 2.88 -12.60 -0.66
N GLY A 10 2.29 -13.76 -0.38
CA GLY A 10 1.49 -14.49 -1.34
C GLY A 10 2.31 -15.30 -2.35
N TYR A 11 1.70 -15.58 -3.50
CA TYR A 11 2.35 -16.35 -4.57
C TYR A 11 3.31 -15.49 -5.38
N ILE A 12 4.55 -15.97 -5.49
CA ILE A 12 5.59 -15.35 -6.32
C ILE A 12 6.07 -16.37 -7.34
N SER A 13 6.18 -15.93 -8.59
CA SER A 13 6.83 -16.67 -9.67
C SER A 13 8.01 -15.86 -10.20
N LYS A 14 9.14 -16.52 -10.34
CA LYS A 14 10.38 -15.98 -10.92
C LYS A 14 10.93 -16.94 -11.96
N THR A 15 11.50 -16.40 -13.01
CA THR A 15 12.22 -17.18 -14.03
C THR A 15 13.71 -16.92 -13.90
N ILE A 16 14.49 -17.97 -14.04
CA ILE A 16 15.95 -17.93 -14.03
C ILE A 16 16.41 -18.50 -15.35
N ASP A 17 17.21 -17.76 -16.07
CA ASP A 17 17.87 -18.25 -17.28
C ASP A 17 19.24 -18.81 -16.87
N VAL A 18 19.42 -20.11 -17.09
CA VAL A 18 20.66 -20.82 -16.84
C VAL A 18 21.38 -20.98 -18.18
N TYR A 19 22.53 -20.36 -18.31
CA TYR A 19 23.39 -20.46 -19.47
C TYR A 19 24.36 -21.61 -19.29
N ALA A 20 24.42 -22.54 -20.26
CA ALA A 20 25.29 -23.69 -20.25
C ALA A 20 26.10 -23.75 -21.53
N ASN A 21 27.16 -24.51 -21.50
CA ASN A 21 27.99 -24.84 -22.69
C ASN A 21 27.44 -26.02 -23.51
N ASP A 22 26.20 -26.42 -23.26
CA ASP A 22 25.50 -27.43 -24.06
C ASP A 22 25.12 -26.87 -25.43
N PRO A 23 25.63 -27.37 -26.55
CA PRO A 23 25.35 -26.86 -27.88
C PRO A 23 23.89 -27.08 -28.31
N LYS A 24 23.16 -28.01 -27.70
CA LYS A 24 21.74 -28.26 -27.98
C LYS A 24 20.81 -27.41 -27.15
N ASN A 25 21.18 -27.10 -25.90
CA ASN A 25 20.38 -26.36 -24.94
C ASN A 25 21.22 -25.28 -24.24
N PRO A 26 21.67 -24.25 -24.96
CA PRO A 26 22.57 -23.24 -24.41
C PRO A 26 21.92 -22.39 -23.32
N VAL A 27 20.57 -22.34 -23.31
CA VAL A 27 19.81 -21.60 -22.28
C VAL A 27 18.63 -22.45 -21.80
N THR A 28 18.60 -22.71 -20.50
CA THR A 28 17.48 -23.40 -19.84
C THR A 28 16.74 -22.45 -18.94
N LYS A 29 15.42 -22.32 -19.13
CA LYS A 29 14.57 -21.49 -18.28
C LYS A 29 14.01 -22.30 -17.11
N LEU A 30 14.37 -21.93 -15.90
CA LEU A 30 13.83 -22.50 -14.66
C LEU A 30 12.76 -21.58 -14.07
N ALA A 31 11.57 -22.11 -13.84
CA ALA A 31 10.51 -21.39 -13.14
C ALA A 31 10.54 -21.74 -11.65
N VAL A 32 10.79 -20.77 -10.81
CA VAL A 32 10.70 -20.90 -9.35
C VAL A 32 9.37 -20.31 -8.90
N ARG A 33 8.53 -21.13 -8.28
CA ARG A 33 7.27 -20.71 -7.68
C ARG A 33 7.34 -20.92 -6.18
N MET A 34 6.92 -19.91 -5.42
CA MET A 34 6.90 -19.98 -3.97
C MET A 34 5.68 -19.25 -3.41
N TYR A 35 5.22 -19.70 -2.26
CA TYR A 35 4.21 -19.01 -1.47
C TYR A 35 4.87 -18.44 -0.22
N ILE A 36 4.85 -17.10 -0.09
CA ILE A 36 5.38 -16.42 1.09
C ILE A 36 4.22 -16.20 2.05
N LYS A 37 4.28 -16.91 3.18
CA LYS A 37 3.32 -16.75 4.25
C LYS A 37 3.63 -15.45 4.99
N ASP A 38 2.70 -14.51 4.90
CA ASP A 38 2.80 -13.25 5.63
C ASP A 38 2.55 -13.51 7.12
N ARG A 39 3.60 -13.43 7.92
CA ARG A 39 3.49 -13.63 9.38
C ARG A 39 3.06 -12.37 10.12
N VAL A 40 3.20 -11.20 9.49
CA VAL A 40 2.88 -9.91 10.11
C VAL A 40 1.37 -9.67 10.08
N HIS A 41 0.69 -10.09 8.98
CA HIS A 41 -0.74 -9.85 8.76
C HIS A 41 -1.62 -11.07 9.03
N LEU A 42 -1.19 -12.00 9.88
CA LEU A 42 -1.97 -13.20 10.22
C LEU A 42 -3.19 -12.94 11.10
N ASN A 43 -3.24 -11.81 11.78
CA ASN A 43 -4.32 -11.41 12.67
C ASN A 43 -5.14 -10.28 12.04
N GLN A 44 -6.42 -10.20 12.39
CA GLN A 44 -7.26 -9.05 12.02
C GLN A 44 -6.83 -7.83 12.84
N TYR A 45 -6.15 -6.90 12.19
CA TYR A 45 -5.73 -5.65 12.82
C TYR A 45 -6.89 -4.66 12.88
N LYS A 46 -6.96 -3.90 13.99
CA LYS A 46 -7.79 -2.70 14.04
C LYS A 46 -7.19 -1.65 13.11
N ALA A 47 -8.05 -0.84 12.49
CA ALA A 47 -7.61 0.17 11.52
C ALA A 47 -6.49 1.10 12.05
N MET A 48 -6.54 1.46 13.34
CA MET A 48 -5.55 2.34 13.97
C MET A 48 -4.19 1.67 14.25
N GLU A 49 -4.11 0.34 14.19
CA GLU A 49 -2.85 -0.36 14.48
C GLU A 49 -1.76 -0.08 13.43
N ILE A 50 -2.13 0.37 12.23
CA ILE A 50 -1.17 0.78 11.21
C ILE A 50 -0.28 1.95 11.66
N PHE A 51 -0.74 2.75 12.62
CA PHE A 51 0.00 3.89 13.18
C PHE A 51 0.93 3.49 14.34
N SER A 52 0.86 2.25 14.83
CA SER A 52 1.76 1.75 15.87
C SER A 52 3.21 1.67 15.36
N GLU A 53 4.18 1.74 16.28
CA GLU A 53 5.62 1.68 15.95
C GLU A 53 5.98 0.47 15.07
N LYS A 54 5.34 -0.68 15.30
CA LYS A 54 5.61 -1.92 14.56
C LYS A 54 5.14 -1.88 13.11
N CYS A 55 4.13 -1.08 12.81
CA CYS A 55 3.46 -1.06 11.52
C CYS A 55 3.81 0.18 10.70
N ARG A 56 4.09 1.31 11.36
CA ARG A 56 4.25 2.60 10.71
C ARG A 56 5.42 2.66 9.74
N GLU A 57 6.53 1.96 9.99
CA GLU A 57 7.69 1.94 9.09
C GLU A 57 7.30 1.53 7.66
N CYS A 58 6.41 0.53 7.53
CA CYS A 58 5.95 0.03 6.24
C CYS A 58 4.71 0.74 5.72
N HIS A 59 3.85 1.27 6.61
CA HIS A 59 2.52 1.78 6.23
C HIS A 59 2.41 3.30 6.24
N ILE A 60 3.31 4.01 6.95
CA ILE A 60 3.17 5.44 7.21
C ILE A 60 4.45 6.22 6.90
N ASP A 61 5.60 5.76 7.41
CA ASP A 61 6.83 6.56 7.36
C ASP A 61 7.34 6.76 5.93
N GLN A 62 6.86 5.93 5.00
CA GLN A 62 7.17 6.08 3.57
C GLN A 62 6.46 7.26 2.92
N GLY A 63 5.34 7.72 3.47
CA GLY A 63 4.60 8.90 3.01
C GLY A 63 5.10 10.21 3.60
N LYS A 64 5.93 10.17 4.64
CA LYS A 64 6.38 11.35 5.37
C LYS A 64 7.01 12.40 4.46
N GLY A 65 6.45 13.62 4.48
CA GLY A 65 6.91 14.74 3.67
C GLY A 65 6.54 14.67 2.18
N LYS A 66 5.72 13.67 1.78
CA LYS A 66 5.20 13.56 0.42
C LYS A 66 3.83 14.23 0.30
N THR A 67 3.44 14.55 -0.93
CA THR A 67 2.14 15.15 -1.25
C THR A 67 1.54 14.51 -2.49
N GLY A 68 0.24 14.71 -2.71
CA GLY A 68 -0.47 14.28 -3.91
C GLY A 68 -0.31 12.80 -4.22
N TRP A 69 0.12 12.48 -5.45
CA TRP A 69 0.26 11.10 -5.92
C TRP A 69 1.30 10.28 -5.16
N ASP A 70 2.43 10.90 -4.79
CA ASP A 70 3.48 10.18 -4.09
C ASP A 70 3.07 9.82 -2.65
N LEU A 71 2.33 10.70 -1.97
CA LEU A 71 1.71 10.41 -0.69
C LEU A 71 0.64 9.33 -0.83
N PHE A 72 -0.27 9.47 -1.79
CA PHE A 72 -1.32 8.49 -2.04
C PHE A 72 -0.74 7.09 -2.30
N LYS A 73 0.29 7.01 -3.14
CA LYS A 73 0.95 5.75 -3.47
C LYS A 73 1.65 5.12 -2.27
N ALA A 74 2.24 5.92 -1.39
CA ALA A 74 2.94 5.44 -0.22
C ALA A 74 1.98 4.88 0.84
N ASP A 75 0.94 5.63 1.20
CA ASP A 75 0.15 5.38 2.42
C ASP A 75 -1.28 4.90 2.14
N CYS A 76 -1.85 5.21 0.98
CA CYS A 76 -3.25 4.92 0.67
C CYS A 76 -3.44 3.76 -0.31
N PHE A 77 -2.51 3.62 -1.27
CA PHE A 77 -2.65 2.68 -2.39
C PHE A 77 -2.74 1.22 -1.96
N MET A 78 -2.14 0.85 -0.83
CA MET A 78 -2.22 -0.52 -0.31
C MET A 78 -3.67 -0.99 -0.07
N CYS A 79 -4.55 -0.05 0.33
CA CYS A 79 -5.96 -0.31 0.54
C CYS A 79 -6.83 0.15 -0.63
N HIS A 80 -6.45 1.24 -1.29
CA HIS A 80 -7.20 1.87 -2.37
C HIS A 80 -6.72 1.50 -3.77
N ASN A 81 -6.09 0.34 -3.92
CA ASN A 81 -5.76 -0.20 -5.23
C ASN A 81 -6.98 -0.82 -5.93
N ALA A 82 -6.86 -1.02 -7.23
CA ALA A 82 -7.93 -1.58 -8.05
C ALA A 82 -8.47 -2.91 -7.49
N GLY A 83 -9.77 -2.95 -7.23
CA GLY A 83 -10.51 -4.16 -6.87
C GLY A 83 -10.62 -4.48 -5.37
N LYS A 84 -10.02 -3.70 -4.47
CA LYS A 84 -10.10 -3.97 -3.02
C LYS A 84 -11.04 -3.05 -2.25
N ASN A 85 -10.98 -1.75 -2.51
CA ASN A 85 -11.79 -0.73 -1.86
C ASN A 85 -12.23 0.32 -2.88
N VAL A 86 -12.83 1.42 -2.41
CA VAL A 86 -13.25 2.51 -3.31
C VAL A 86 -12.05 3.04 -4.08
N SER A 87 -12.10 2.93 -5.42
CA SER A 87 -11.05 3.41 -6.32
C SER A 87 -10.99 4.95 -6.33
N LEU A 88 -9.87 5.51 -6.84
CA LEU A 88 -9.76 6.95 -7.08
C LEU A 88 -10.95 7.49 -7.89
N THR A 89 -11.36 6.78 -8.96
CA THR A 89 -12.53 7.16 -9.77
C THR A 89 -13.82 7.17 -8.96
N GLY A 90 -13.99 6.24 -8.01
CA GLY A 90 -15.13 6.24 -7.10
C GLY A 90 -15.09 7.39 -6.10
N MET A 91 -13.92 7.71 -5.59
CA MET A 91 -13.71 8.83 -4.67
C MET A 91 -13.90 10.19 -5.36
N SER A 92 -13.47 10.35 -6.62
CA SER A 92 -13.60 11.60 -7.36
C SER A 92 -15.04 12.09 -7.53
N LYS A 93 -16.02 11.17 -7.44
CA LYS A 93 -17.48 11.49 -7.48
C LYS A 93 -18.01 12.09 -6.19
N LYS A 94 -17.26 12.02 -5.09
CA LYS A 94 -17.66 12.56 -3.78
C LYS A 94 -17.32 14.05 -3.68
N SER A 95 -18.05 14.80 -2.82
CA SER A 95 -17.72 16.22 -2.58
C SER A 95 -16.38 16.37 -1.85
N ARG A 96 -15.77 17.55 -1.96
CA ARG A 96 -14.51 17.87 -1.23
C ARG A 96 -14.70 17.80 0.28
N GLU A 97 -15.82 18.28 0.78
CA GLU A 97 -16.18 18.27 2.21
C GLU A 97 -16.31 16.84 2.73
N TYR A 98 -16.96 15.98 1.95
CA TYR A 98 -17.07 14.56 2.27
C TYR A 98 -15.69 13.90 2.33
N LEU A 99 -14.84 14.11 1.33
CA LEU A 99 -13.47 13.56 1.29
C LEU A 99 -12.63 14.08 2.45
N LEU A 100 -12.72 15.36 2.76
CA LEU A 100 -12.02 15.99 3.87
C LEU A 100 -12.39 15.32 5.20
N ARG A 101 -13.69 15.12 5.43
CA ARG A 101 -14.17 14.47 6.65
C ARG A 101 -13.67 13.05 6.77
N ILE A 102 -13.87 12.21 5.74
CA ILE A 102 -13.48 10.78 5.83
C ILE A 102 -11.97 10.57 5.89
N ILE A 103 -11.17 11.42 5.26
CA ILE A 103 -9.71 11.31 5.39
C ILE A 103 -9.26 11.76 6.78
N ARG A 104 -9.85 12.84 7.32
CA ARG A 104 -9.49 13.32 8.66
C ARG A 104 -9.90 12.36 9.77
N GLU A 105 -11.14 11.90 9.75
CA GLU A 105 -11.80 11.22 10.87
C GLU A 105 -11.87 9.70 10.69
N GLY A 106 -11.64 9.21 9.46
CA GLY A 106 -11.88 7.83 9.10
C GLY A 106 -13.35 7.55 8.81
N VAL A 107 -13.65 6.26 8.68
CA VAL A 107 -15.03 5.80 8.46
C VAL A 107 -15.38 4.78 9.54
N GLU A 108 -16.34 5.11 10.36
CA GLU A 108 -16.77 4.29 11.49
C GLU A 108 -17.18 2.88 11.03
N ASN A 109 -16.83 1.88 11.82
CA ASN A 109 -17.06 0.44 11.55
C ASN A 109 -16.41 -0.08 10.25
N THR A 110 -15.35 0.58 9.78
CA THR A 110 -14.55 0.12 8.63
C THR A 110 -13.07 0.06 8.96
N VAL A 111 -12.27 -0.40 8.00
CA VAL A 111 -10.80 -0.41 8.09
C VAL A 111 -10.15 0.91 7.63
N MET A 112 -10.93 1.95 7.34
CA MET A 112 -10.42 3.27 6.99
C MET A 112 -10.21 4.10 8.27
N PRO A 113 -8.96 4.29 8.74
CA PRO A 113 -8.70 5.07 9.94
C PRO A 113 -8.75 6.57 9.66
N GLY A 114 -8.85 7.38 10.71
CA GLY A 114 -8.63 8.82 10.61
C GLY A 114 -7.14 9.14 10.44
N TRP A 115 -6.81 9.94 9.45
CA TRP A 115 -5.42 10.24 9.09
C TRP A 115 -4.94 11.58 9.63
N ALA A 116 -5.83 12.45 10.11
CA ALA A 116 -5.42 13.74 10.66
C ALA A 116 -4.73 13.59 12.02
N THR A 117 -3.79 14.48 12.32
CA THR A 117 -3.12 14.55 13.63
C THR A 117 -4.10 14.70 14.79
N LYS A 118 -5.25 15.35 14.58
CA LYS A 118 -6.33 15.45 15.57
C LYS A 118 -7.04 14.12 15.86
N ALA A 119 -6.88 13.13 15.01
CA ALA A 119 -7.41 11.76 15.15
C ALA A 119 -6.28 10.75 15.38
N ASP A 120 -5.15 11.20 15.96
CA ASP A 120 -3.93 10.42 16.19
C ASP A 120 -3.29 9.85 14.90
N GLY A 121 -3.67 10.40 13.75
CA GLY A 121 -3.10 10.07 12.45
C GLY A 121 -1.82 10.87 12.14
N PRO A 122 -1.10 10.52 11.07
CA PRO A 122 0.20 11.12 10.73
C PRO A 122 0.12 12.38 9.88
N LEU A 123 -1.02 12.68 9.25
CA LEU A 123 -1.11 13.71 8.22
C LEU A 123 -1.54 15.08 8.76
N ASP A 124 -0.87 16.12 8.28
CA ASP A 124 -1.29 17.50 8.47
C ASP A 124 -2.36 17.95 7.47
N ASP A 125 -2.87 19.17 7.67
CA ASP A 125 -3.93 19.72 6.80
C ASP A 125 -3.46 19.98 5.36
N ALA A 126 -2.19 20.29 5.13
CA ALA A 126 -1.63 20.53 3.80
C ALA A 126 -1.49 19.21 3.03
N GLU A 127 -1.03 18.16 3.69
CA GLU A 127 -0.94 16.80 3.13
C GLU A 127 -2.33 16.26 2.77
N ILE A 128 -3.31 16.40 3.67
CA ILE A 128 -4.71 16.01 3.41
C ILE A 128 -5.30 16.79 2.24
N LYS A 129 -5.06 18.12 2.17
CA LYS A 129 -5.50 18.94 1.03
C LYS A 129 -4.89 18.43 -0.28
N SER A 130 -3.62 18.10 -0.28
CA SER A 130 -2.92 17.59 -1.48
C SER A 130 -3.54 16.29 -2.01
N LEU A 131 -3.99 15.40 -1.10
CA LEU A 131 -4.71 14.16 -1.46
C LEU A 131 -6.08 14.47 -2.07
N ILE A 132 -6.82 15.43 -1.50
CA ILE A 132 -8.13 15.84 -2.03
C ILE A 132 -7.97 16.47 -3.42
N ASP A 133 -6.96 17.29 -3.62
CA ASP A 133 -6.68 17.91 -4.92
C ASP A 133 -6.32 16.83 -5.96
N LEU A 134 -5.53 15.83 -5.59
CA LEU A 134 -5.26 14.66 -6.43
C LEU A 134 -6.53 13.91 -6.82
N ILE A 135 -7.42 13.64 -5.85
CA ILE A 135 -8.65 12.86 -6.10
C ILE A 135 -9.63 13.61 -7.00
N LYS A 136 -9.61 14.93 -6.97
CA LYS A 136 -10.57 15.81 -7.69
C LYS A 136 -10.07 16.26 -9.06
N ASN A 137 -8.81 16.06 -9.40
CA ASN A 137 -8.21 16.31 -10.72
C ASN A 137 -8.22 15.06 -11.59
#